data_79c875975be0f15b71f979f5b5e03341
#
_entry.id   79c875975be0f15b71f979f5b5e03341
#
_cell.length_a   1.000
_cell.length_b   1.000
_cell.length_c   1.000
_cell.angle_alpha   90.00
_cell.angle_beta   90.00
_cell.angle_gamma   90.00
#
_symmetry.space_group_name_H-M   'P 1'
#
loop_
_entity.id
_entity.type
_entity.pdbx_description
1 polymer ?
#
loop_
_entity_poly.entity_id
_entity_poly.type
_entity_poly.pdbx_seq_one_letter_code
_entity_poly.pdbx_strand_id
1 'polypeptide(L)'
;MKVIIPVAGLGTRMLPATKAIPKEMLPVVDKPLIQHVVQEAADAGATEIVLVTHASKNSIENHFDTSFELEATLEKRVKRQLLEDVKNICPKGVKIISVRQGEPKGLGHAILCALPVVGHESFAVILPDVLMNTYTSNSRKDNLAEMIKNFEKTNTSQIMVEEVPIDKTDQYGIASVINPKVSAGGTTPIRDL
;
A
#
# COMPACT_ATOMS: atom_id res chain seq x y z
N MET A 1 -2.88 -4.01 13.45
CA MET A 1 -1.92 -2.89 13.23
C MET A 1 -2.51 -1.91 12.23
N LYS A 2 -2.21 -0.60 12.36
CA LYS A 2 -2.57 0.42 11.36
C LYS A 2 -1.55 0.42 10.23
N VAL A 3 -2.00 0.66 9.00
CA VAL A 3 -1.13 0.73 7.82
C VAL A 3 -1.31 2.09 7.13
N ILE A 4 -0.22 2.75 6.79
CA ILE A 4 -0.20 4.01 6.05
C ILE A 4 0.18 3.70 4.60
N ILE A 5 -0.60 4.19 3.64
CA ILE A 5 -0.30 4.08 2.21
C ILE A 5 -0.24 5.49 1.62
N PRO A 6 0.96 6.01 1.33
CA PRO A 6 1.12 7.34 0.75
C PRO A 6 0.82 7.31 -0.76
N VAL A 7 -0.29 7.92 -1.16
CA VAL A 7 -0.77 7.97 -2.55
C VAL A 7 -0.82 9.39 -3.14
N ALA A 8 -0.17 10.36 -2.49
CA ALA A 8 -0.17 11.76 -2.92
C ALA A 8 0.79 12.09 -4.09
N GLY A 9 1.63 11.13 -4.51
CA GLY A 9 2.64 11.35 -5.55
C GLY A 9 2.05 11.63 -6.94
N LEU A 10 2.72 12.44 -7.75
CA LEU A 10 2.24 12.89 -9.06
C LEU A 10 2.36 11.85 -10.18
N GLY A 11 3.10 10.76 -9.98
CA GLY A 11 3.22 9.68 -10.96
C GLY A 11 3.96 10.05 -12.25
N THR A 12 4.90 11.00 -12.21
CA THR A 12 5.59 11.54 -13.38
C THR A 12 6.36 10.51 -14.20
N ARG A 13 6.85 9.45 -13.56
CA ARG A 13 7.58 8.35 -14.25
C ARG A 13 6.70 7.55 -15.21
N MET A 14 5.38 7.60 -15.05
CA MET A 14 4.40 6.85 -15.85
C MET A 14 3.62 7.73 -16.84
N LEU A 15 4.12 8.95 -17.12
CA LEU A 15 3.55 9.79 -18.17
C LEU A 15 3.75 9.15 -19.55
N PRO A 16 2.78 9.31 -20.49
CA PRO A 16 1.58 10.15 -20.39
C PRO A 16 0.37 9.49 -19.71
N ALA A 17 0.41 8.20 -19.36
CA ALA A 17 -0.74 7.46 -18.79
C ALA A 17 -1.30 8.11 -17.52
N THR A 18 -0.43 8.68 -16.71
CA THR A 18 -0.80 9.29 -15.41
C THR A 18 -1.15 10.77 -15.48
N LYS A 19 -1.30 11.33 -16.69
CA LYS A 19 -1.69 12.75 -16.84
C LYS A 19 -3.05 13.06 -16.20
N ALA A 20 -4.02 12.17 -16.38
CA ALA A 20 -5.39 12.36 -15.89
C ALA A 20 -5.83 11.29 -14.88
N ILE A 21 -5.05 10.23 -14.72
CA ILE A 21 -5.36 9.08 -13.86
C ILE A 21 -4.24 8.92 -12.84
N PRO A 22 -4.52 8.84 -11.53
CA PRO A 22 -3.52 8.47 -10.55
C PRO A 22 -2.81 7.17 -10.92
N LYS A 23 -1.49 7.10 -10.75
CA LYS A 23 -0.73 5.86 -11.04
C LYS A 23 -1.28 4.65 -10.26
N GLU A 24 -1.79 4.91 -9.08
CA GLU A 24 -2.36 3.92 -8.18
C GLU A 24 -3.69 3.33 -8.71
N MET A 25 -4.33 4.03 -9.66
CA MET A 25 -5.56 3.60 -10.34
C MET A 25 -5.31 2.92 -11.68
N LEU A 26 -4.06 2.78 -12.11
CA LEU A 26 -3.74 2.00 -13.31
C LEU A 26 -4.11 0.53 -13.07
N PRO A 27 -4.81 -0.13 -14.02
CA PRO A 27 -5.25 -1.50 -13.84
C PRO A 27 -4.08 -2.48 -13.94
N VAL A 28 -4.09 -3.46 -13.04
CA VAL A 28 -3.29 -4.66 -13.13
C VAL A 28 -4.27 -5.81 -13.32
N VAL A 29 -4.39 -6.28 -14.55
CA VAL A 29 -5.42 -7.21 -15.04
C VAL A 29 -6.82 -6.57 -14.93
N ASP A 30 -7.57 -6.82 -13.89
CA ASP A 30 -8.97 -6.40 -13.68
C ASP A 30 -9.17 -5.46 -12.49
N LYS A 31 -8.11 -5.16 -11.74
CA LYS A 31 -8.15 -4.34 -10.52
C LYS A 31 -7.11 -3.23 -10.57
N PRO A 32 -7.39 -2.05 -10.01
CA PRO A 32 -6.37 -1.02 -9.90
C PRO A 32 -5.26 -1.45 -8.92
N LEU A 33 -4.06 -0.96 -9.17
CA LEU A 33 -2.86 -1.23 -8.37
C LEU A 33 -3.11 -1.08 -6.87
N ILE A 34 -3.78 0.00 -6.46
CA ILE A 34 -4.07 0.28 -5.06
C ILE A 34 -4.92 -0.80 -4.38
N GLN A 35 -5.81 -1.46 -5.13
CA GLN A 35 -6.64 -2.53 -4.57
C GLN A 35 -5.82 -3.75 -4.18
N HIS A 36 -4.79 -4.09 -4.96
CA HIS A 36 -3.86 -5.16 -4.61
C HIS A 36 -3.08 -4.84 -3.33
N VAL A 37 -2.60 -3.61 -3.20
CA VAL A 37 -1.84 -3.15 -2.03
C VAL A 37 -2.71 -3.11 -0.76
N VAL A 38 -3.96 -2.64 -0.89
CA VAL A 38 -4.93 -2.66 0.22
C VAL A 38 -5.27 -4.10 0.63
N GLN A 39 -5.40 -5.00 -0.34
CA GLN A 39 -5.65 -6.41 -0.05
C GLN A 39 -4.45 -7.07 0.67
N GLU A 40 -3.22 -6.76 0.28
CA GLU A 40 -2.01 -7.23 0.96
C GLU A 40 -1.99 -6.76 2.42
N ALA A 41 -2.27 -5.46 2.66
CA ALA A 41 -2.37 -4.93 4.01
C ALA A 41 -3.42 -5.65 4.85
N ALA A 42 -4.60 -5.89 4.28
CA ALA A 42 -5.69 -6.60 4.95
C ALA A 42 -5.32 -8.05 5.28
N ASP A 43 -4.71 -8.76 4.34
CA ASP A 43 -4.25 -10.15 4.51
C ASP A 43 -3.17 -10.25 5.60
N ALA A 44 -2.31 -9.24 5.73
CA ALA A 44 -1.31 -9.14 6.79
C ALA A 44 -1.90 -8.75 8.16
N GLY A 45 -3.22 -8.57 8.26
CA GLY A 45 -3.93 -8.28 9.52
C GLY A 45 -4.13 -6.80 9.83
N ALA A 46 -4.03 -5.92 8.83
CA ALA A 46 -4.41 -4.51 9.02
C ALA A 46 -5.93 -4.39 9.28
N THR A 47 -6.28 -3.60 10.28
CA THR A 47 -7.68 -3.28 10.62
C THR A 47 -8.06 -1.86 10.22
N GLU A 48 -7.08 -0.99 10.10
CA GLU A 48 -7.23 0.40 9.67
C GLU A 48 -6.12 0.74 8.66
N ILE A 49 -6.53 1.28 7.51
CA ILE A 49 -5.63 1.72 6.45
C ILE A 49 -5.81 3.22 6.24
N VAL A 50 -4.72 3.96 6.35
CA VAL A 50 -4.69 5.41 6.17
C VAL A 50 -4.10 5.73 4.79
N LEU A 51 -4.94 6.18 3.88
CA LEU A 51 -4.53 6.69 2.58
C LEU A 51 -4.10 8.14 2.72
N VAL A 52 -2.84 8.45 2.46
CA VAL A 52 -2.38 9.84 2.44
C VAL A 52 -2.49 10.37 1.02
N THR A 53 -3.54 11.15 0.76
CA THR A 53 -3.98 11.55 -0.58
C THR A 53 -3.63 13.01 -0.90
N HIS A 54 -3.97 13.44 -2.11
CA HIS A 54 -3.92 14.82 -2.58
C HIS A 54 -5.21 15.16 -3.30
N ALA A 55 -5.51 16.45 -3.48
CA ALA A 55 -6.76 16.91 -4.11
C ALA A 55 -7.08 16.30 -5.49
N SER A 56 -6.05 15.88 -6.25
CA SER A 56 -6.20 15.23 -7.55
C SER A 56 -6.44 13.71 -7.47
N LYS A 57 -6.56 13.13 -6.29
CA LYS A 57 -6.60 11.67 -6.06
C LYS A 57 -7.99 11.15 -5.66
N ASN A 58 -9.06 11.92 -5.90
CA ASN A 58 -10.43 11.54 -5.53
C ASN A 58 -10.88 10.17 -6.08
N SER A 59 -10.36 9.76 -7.24
CA SER A 59 -10.67 8.44 -7.80
C SER A 59 -10.19 7.28 -6.93
N ILE A 60 -9.13 7.46 -6.14
CA ILE A 60 -8.66 6.45 -5.18
C ILE A 60 -9.64 6.34 -4.01
N GLU A 61 -10.07 7.48 -3.47
CA GLU A 61 -11.05 7.55 -2.39
C GLU A 61 -12.37 6.94 -2.84
N ASN A 62 -12.89 7.39 -4.00
CA ASN A 62 -14.13 6.91 -4.59
C ASN A 62 -14.11 5.40 -4.90
N HIS A 63 -12.94 4.83 -5.21
CA HIS A 63 -12.83 3.40 -5.50
C HIS A 63 -13.18 2.51 -4.30
N PHE A 64 -12.88 2.98 -3.08
CA PHE A 64 -13.16 2.24 -1.86
C PHE A 64 -14.47 2.64 -1.18
N ASP A 65 -15.10 3.73 -1.64
CA ASP A 65 -16.38 4.18 -1.12
C ASP A 65 -17.54 3.38 -1.70
N THR A 66 -18.66 3.35 -0.97
CA THR A 66 -19.89 2.74 -1.43
C THR A 66 -20.45 3.52 -2.62
N SER A 67 -20.68 2.85 -3.73
CA SER A 67 -21.36 3.40 -4.90
C SER A 67 -22.83 2.97 -4.93
N PHE A 68 -23.66 3.67 -4.15
CA PHE A 68 -25.07 3.32 -3.97
C PHE A 68 -25.83 3.14 -5.28
N GLU A 69 -25.68 4.05 -6.24
CA GLU A 69 -26.36 3.99 -7.54
C GLU A 69 -25.94 2.78 -8.39
N LEU A 70 -24.63 2.48 -8.40
CA LEU A 70 -24.10 1.31 -9.09
C LEU A 70 -24.59 0.02 -8.45
N GLU A 71 -24.49 -0.09 -7.13
CA GLU A 71 -24.94 -1.27 -6.38
C GLU A 71 -26.44 -1.53 -6.56
N ALA A 72 -27.27 -0.50 -6.42
CA ALA A 72 -28.72 -0.60 -6.65
C ALA A 72 -29.05 -1.01 -8.11
N THR A 73 -28.27 -0.52 -9.09
CA THR A 73 -28.43 -0.90 -10.48
C THR A 73 -28.07 -2.37 -10.72
N LEU A 74 -26.98 -2.85 -10.14
CA LEU A 74 -26.55 -4.24 -10.25
C LEU A 74 -27.56 -5.19 -9.59
N GLU A 75 -28.07 -4.80 -8.42
CA GLU A 75 -29.10 -5.55 -7.72
C GLU A 75 -30.39 -5.67 -8.54
N LYS A 76 -30.90 -4.54 -9.08
CA LYS A 76 -32.08 -4.50 -9.94
C LYS A 76 -31.92 -5.35 -11.21
N ARG A 77 -30.70 -5.41 -11.77
CA ARG A 77 -30.36 -6.23 -12.95
C ARG A 77 -30.02 -7.68 -12.63
N VAL A 78 -30.11 -8.08 -11.36
CA VAL A 78 -29.80 -9.44 -10.87
C VAL A 78 -28.36 -9.86 -11.20
N LYS A 79 -27.41 -8.91 -11.24
CA LYS A 79 -25.98 -9.14 -11.49
C LYS A 79 -25.25 -9.45 -10.17
N ARG A 80 -25.62 -10.56 -9.52
CA ARG A 80 -25.18 -10.90 -8.16
C ARG A 80 -23.66 -10.96 -8.01
N GLN A 81 -22.96 -11.62 -8.96
CA GLN A 81 -21.51 -11.75 -8.87
C GLN A 81 -20.82 -10.38 -8.95
N LEU A 82 -21.19 -9.54 -9.91
CA LEU A 82 -20.63 -8.20 -10.04
C LEU A 82 -20.95 -7.32 -8.82
N LEU A 83 -22.13 -7.49 -8.23
CA LEU A 83 -22.48 -6.77 -7.01
C LEU A 83 -21.61 -7.19 -5.83
N GLU A 84 -21.34 -8.49 -5.69
CA GLU A 84 -20.42 -9.01 -4.67
C GLU A 84 -18.99 -8.53 -4.91
N ASP A 85 -18.53 -8.54 -6.15
CA ASP A 85 -17.20 -8.05 -6.52
C ASP A 85 -17.02 -6.58 -6.16
N VAL A 86 -18.02 -5.73 -6.45
CA VAL A 86 -18.01 -4.30 -6.08
C VAL A 86 -18.03 -4.12 -4.57
N LYS A 87 -18.90 -4.82 -3.84
CA LYS A 87 -19.00 -4.74 -2.37
C LYS A 87 -17.74 -5.24 -1.65
N ASN A 88 -16.96 -6.12 -2.27
CA ASN A 88 -15.74 -6.68 -1.72
C ASN A 88 -14.47 -5.93 -2.16
N ILE A 89 -14.58 -4.78 -2.85
CA ILE A 89 -13.42 -3.92 -3.17
C ILE A 89 -12.73 -3.48 -1.88
N CYS A 90 -13.50 -2.99 -0.90
CA CYS A 90 -12.98 -2.77 0.44
C CYS A 90 -12.97 -4.09 1.22
N PRO A 91 -11.81 -4.59 1.70
CA PRO A 91 -11.74 -5.85 2.43
C PRO A 91 -12.60 -5.82 3.70
N LYS A 92 -13.30 -6.91 3.98
CA LYS A 92 -14.18 -7.01 5.15
C LYS A 92 -13.42 -6.81 6.46
N GLY A 93 -13.96 -5.95 7.33
CA GLY A 93 -13.36 -5.67 8.64
C GLY A 93 -12.22 -4.66 8.61
N VAL A 94 -11.88 -4.12 7.44
CA VAL A 94 -10.89 -3.04 7.29
C VAL A 94 -11.61 -1.71 7.17
N LYS A 95 -11.11 -0.70 7.89
CA LYS A 95 -11.53 0.69 7.74
C LYS A 95 -10.50 1.44 6.92
N ILE A 96 -10.94 2.13 5.87
CA ILE A 96 -10.11 3.00 5.06
C ILE A 96 -10.39 4.44 5.47
N ILE A 97 -9.34 5.19 5.78
CA ILE A 97 -9.41 6.57 6.22
C ILE A 97 -8.50 7.39 5.32
N SER A 98 -9.01 8.47 4.75
CA SER A 98 -8.22 9.35 3.91
C SER A 98 -7.79 10.60 4.67
N VAL A 99 -6.51 10.93 4.58
CA VAL A 99 -5.94 12.20 5.06
C VAL A 99 -5.23 12.88 3.91
N ARG A 100 -5.13 14.20 3.93
CA ARG A 100 -4.52 14.96 2.83
C ARG A 100 -3.11 15.42 3.17
N GLN A 101 -2.19 15.18 2.23
CA GLN A 101 -0.93 15.88 2.17
C GLN A 101 -1.13 17.15 1.32
N GLY A 102 -1.23 18.31 1.96
CA GLY A 102 -1.47 19.58 1.26
C GLY A 102 -0.28 20.08 0.44
N GLU A 103 0.95 19.74 0.86
CA GLU A 103 2.19 20.14 0.22
C GLU A 103 3.09 18.94 -0.05
N PRO A 104 3.73 18.84 -1.23
CA PRO A 104 4.53 17.68 -1.62
C PRO A 104 5.94 17.71 -1.00
N LYS A 105 6.04 17.60 0.32
CA LYS A 105 7.31 17.64 1.09
C LYS A 105 7.97 16.27 1.26
N GLY A 106 7.67 15.30 0.40
CA GLY A 106 8.28 13.98 0.42
C GLY A 106 7.56 12.95 1.28
N LEU A 107 8.13 11.72 1.32
CA LEU A 107 7.55 10.54 1.95
C LEU A 107 7.39 10.71 3.47
N GLY A 108 8.43 11.19 4.16
CA GLY A 108 8.36 11.41 5.61
C GLY A 108 7.25 12.36 6.02
N HIS A 109 7.04 13.43 5.25
CA HIS A 109 5.94 14.37 5.48
C HIS A 109 4.57 13.71 5.20
N ALA A 110 4.46 12.86 4.19
CA ALA A 110 3.22 12.11 3.94
C ALA A 110 2.87 11.21 5.14
N ILE A 111 3.86 10.51 5.69
CA ILE A 111 3.66 9.69 6.90
C ILE A 111 3.25 10.56 8.09
N LEU A 112 3.88 11.72 8.27
CA LEU A 112 3.54 12.67 9.34
C LEU A 112 2.09 13.20 9.22
N CYS A 113 1.56 13.37 8.02
CA CYS A 113 0.16 13.76 7.81
C CYS A 113 -0.84 12.72 8.36
N ALA A 114 -0.43 11.46 8.52
CA ALA A 114 -1.26 10.41 9.11
C ALA A 114 -1.27 10.42 10.65
N LEU A 115 -0.41 11.20 11.31
CA LEU A 115 -0.29 11.25 12.77
C LEU A 115 -1.62 11.46 13.51
N PRO A 116 -2.55 12.32 13.08
CA PRO A 116 -3.83 12.51 13.77
C PRO A 116 -4.69 11.24 13.83
N VAL A 117 -4.49 10.29 12.91
CA VAL A 117 -5.23 9.02 12.84
C VAL A 117 -4.45 7.89 13.52
N VAL A 118 -3.14 7.84 13.28
CA VAL A 118 -2.28 6.77 13.80
C VAL A 118 -1.94 7.00 15.27
N GLY A 119 -1.78 8.25 15.69
CA GLY A 119 -1.31 8.61 17.03
C GLY A 119 0.15 8.20 17.23
N HIS A 120 0.46 7.79 18.45
CA HIS A 120 1.78 7.28 18.83
C HIS A 120 1.85 5.75 18.87
N GLU A 121 1.00 5.09 18.10
CA GLU A 121 0.97 3.63 18.00
C GLU A 121 1.97 3.13 16.95
N SER A 122 2.34 1.87 17.06
CA SER A 122 3.10 1.19 16.01
C SER A 122 2.28 1.06 14.74
N PHE A 123 2.90 1.31 13.60
CA PHE A 123 2.26 1.27 12.29
C PHE A 123 3.19 0.66 11.24
N ALA A 124 2.62 0.23 10.14
CA ALA A 124 3.37 -0.13 8.94
C ALA A 124 3.15 0.90 7.83
N VAL A 125 4.10 0.97 6.90
CA VAL A 125 4.00 1.79 5.68
C VAL A 125 4.15 0.87 4.49
N ILE A 126 3.22 0.95 3.53
CA ILE A 126 3.31 0.26 2.24
C ILE A 126 3.37 1.29 1.13
N LEU A 127 4.34 1.15 0.25
CA LEU A 127 4.43 1.97 -0.95
C LEU A 127 3.49 1.42 -2.03
N PRO A 128 2.64 2.27 -2.64
CA PRO A 128 1.55 1.81 -3.50
C PRO A 128 1.99 1.33 -4.89
N ASP A 129 3.25 1.42 -5.23
CA ASP A 129 3.84 1.04 -6.51
C ASP A 129 4.73 -0.22 -6.45
N VAL A 130 4.75 -0.88 -5.31
CA VAL A 130 5.42 -2.17 -5.12
C VAL A 130 4.37 -3.25 -4.97
N LEU A 131 4.34 -4.19 -5.90
CA LEU A 131 3.44 -5.35 -5.86
C LEU A 131 4.22 -6.62 -5.50
N MET A 132 3.72 -7.34 -4.52
CA MET A 132 4.23 -8.66 -4.19
C MET A 132 3.75 -9.70 -5.18
N ASN A 133 4.64 -10.63 -5.54
CA ASN A 133 4.30 -11.74 -6.42
C ASN A 133 3.46 -12.78 -5.66
N THR A 134 2.14 -12.75 -5.87
CA THR A 134 1.19 -13.65 -5.20
C THR A 134 1.28 -15.11 -5.66
N TYR A 135 2.01 -15.42 -6.74
CA TYR A 135 2.27 -16.78 -7.16
C TYR A 135 3.39 -17.45 -6.37
N THR A 136 4.30 -16.67 -5.82
CA THR A 136 5.48 -17.16 -5.09
C THR A 136 5.46 -16.84 -3.61
N SER A 137 4.52 -15.99 -3.16
CA SER A 137 4.38 -15.58 -1.75
C SER A 137 2.93 -15.63 -1.29
N ASN A 138 2.75 -15.78 0.02
CA ASN A 138 1.45 -15.79 0.68
C ASN A 138 1.32 -14.54 1.56
N SER A 139 0.49 -13.58 1.16
CA SER A 139 0.28 -12.29 1.84
C SER A 139 -0.11 -12.41 3.33
N ARG A 140 -0.67 -13.55 3.74
CA ARG A 140 -1.03 -13.83 5.14
C ARG A 140 0.11 -14.31 6.01
N LYS A 141 1.26 -14.65 5.44
CA LYS A 141 2.39 -15.26 6.17
C LYS A 141 3.72 -14.59 5.85
N ASP A 142 3.89 -14.14 4.62
CA ASP A 142 5.13 -13.65 4.07
C ASP A 142 5.11 -12.11 4.00
N ASN A 143 6.22 -11.51 3.63
CA ASN A 143 6.38 -10.07 3.40
C ASN A 143 5.89 -9.24 4.60
N LEU A 144 4.87 -8.39 4.43
CA LEU A 144 4.36 -7.53 5.49
C LEU A 144 3.91 -8.33 6.73
N ALA A 145 3.25 -9.46 6.55
CA ALA A 145 2.80 -10.29 7.66
C ALA A 145 3.97 -10.83 8.50
N GLU A 146 5.06 -11.24 7.87
CA GLU A 146 6.28 -11.67 8.57
C GLU A 146 6.99 -10.48 9.23
N MET A 147 7.04 -9.32 8.59
CA MET A 147 7.59 -8.10 9.19
C MET A 147 6.82 -7.70 10.45
N ILE A 148 5.50 -7.72 10.43
CA ILE A 148 4.65 -7.43 11.60
C ILE A 148 4.97 -8.40 12.73
N LYS A 149 5.00 -9.69 12.44
CA LYS A 149 5.31 -10.74 13.42
C LYS A 149 6.73 -10.62 14.03
N ASN A 150 7.71 -10.24 13.21
CA ASN A 150 9.06 -9.99 13.67
C ASN A 150 9.15 -8.71 14.50
N PHE A 151 8.43 -7.65 14.11
CA PHE A 151 8.31 -6.45 14.92
C PHE A 151 7.70 -6.74 16.30
N GLU A 152 6.61 -7.50 16.38
CA GLU A 152 5.97 -7.89 17.64
C GLU A 152 6.91 -8.65 18.58
N LYS A 153 7.85 -9.44 18.03
CA LYS A 153 8.85 -10.17 18.83
C LYS A 153 10.02 -9.32 19.28
N THR A 154 10.47 -8.40 18.43
CA THR A 154 11.75 -7.69 18.63
C THR A 154 11.56 -6.24 19.05
N ASN A 155 10.39 -5.66 18.83
CA ASN A 155 10.07 -4.23 18.98
C ASN A 155 11.08 -3.33 18.24
N THR A 156 11.59 -3.81 17.08
CA THR A 156 12.58 -3.11 16.27
C THR A 156 11.97 -2.76 14.93
N SER A 157 12.08 -1.49 14.52
CA SER A 157 11.65 -1.04 13.19
C SER A 157 12.33 -1.83 12.09
N GLN A 158 11.61 -2.14 11.03
CA GLN A 158 12.08 -2.96 9.91
C GLN A 158 11.79 -2.29 8.59
N ILE A 159 12.67 -2.52 7.62
CA ILE A 159 12.50 -2.12 6.22
C ILE A 159 12.69 -3.39 5.38
N MET A 160 11.77 -3.61 4.47
CA MET A 160 11.91 -4.65 3.46
C MET A 160 12.75 -4.11 2.32
N VAL A 161 13.78 -4.86 1.94
CA VAL A 161 14.71 -4.52 0.87
C VAL A 161 14.86 -5.69 -0.09
N GLU A 162 15.22 -5.39 -1.32
CA GLU A 162 15.47 -6.35 -2.39
C GLU A 162 16.84 -6.08 -2.99
N GLU A 163 17.52 -7.11 -3.46
CA GLU A 163 18.78 -6.96 -4.17
C GLU A 163 18.54 -6.40 -5.57
N VAL A 164 19.26 -5.34 -5.91
CA VAL A 164 19.20 -4.71 -7.23
C VAL A 164 20.55 -4.76 -7.93
N PRO A 165 20.59 -4.82 -9.28
CA PRO A 165 21.83 -4.74 -10.05
C PRO A 165 22.60 -3.44 -9.75
N ILE A 166 23.93 -3.52 -9.68
CA ILE A 166 24.80 -2.38 -9.35
C ILE A 166 24.61 -1.20 -10.31
N ASP A 167 24.38 -1.47 -11.58
CA ASP A 167 24.16 -0.47 -12.62
C ASP A 167 22.81 0.26 -12.51
N LYS A 168 21.95 -0.13 -11.56
CA LYS A 168 20.63 0.50 -11.30
C LYS A 168 20.53 1.15 -9.93
N THR A 169 21.60 1.17 -9.15
CA THR A 169 21.56 1.70 -7.78
C THR A 169 21.28 3.19 -7.69
N ASP A 170 21.53 3.95 -8.75
CA ASP A 170 21.19 5.36 -8.88
C ASP A 170 19.68 5.65 -8.94
N GLN A 171 18.86 4.61 -9.18
CA GLN A 171 17.41 4.71 -9.30
C GLN A 171 16.67 4.40 -7.99
N TYR A 172 17.37 3.91 -6.98
CA TYR A 172 16.80 3.42 -5.73
C TYR A 172 17.47 4.02 -4.49
N GLY A 173 16.76 4.03 -3.38
CA GLY A 173 17.38 4.20 -2.07
C GLY A 173 18.13 2.92 -1.70
N ILE A 174 19.38 3.05 -1.30
CA ILE A 174 20.25 1.90 -1.03
C ILE A 174 20.50 1.75 0.46
N ALA A 175 20.13 0.60 1.01
CA ALA A 175 20.43 0.27 2.40
C ALA A 175 21.81 -0.40 2.53
N SER A 176 22.67 0.16 3.37
CA SER A 176 23.92 -0.49 3.79
C SER A 176 23.63 -1.43 4.96
N VAL A 177 23.86 -2.72 4.78
CA VAL A 177 23.56 -3.76 5.79
C VAL A 177 24.84 -4.36 6.38
N ILE A 178 24.74 -4.91 7.61
CA ILE A 178 25.89 -5.53 8.28
C ILE A 178 26.26 -6.88 7.63
N ASN A 179 25.25 -7.69 7.33
CA ASN A 179 25.47 -8.97 6.65
C ASN A 179 24.77 -8.97 5.27
N PRO A 180 25.51 -8.73 4.17
CA PRO A 180 24.94 -8.70 2.82
C PRO A 180 24.57 -10.09 2.26
N LYS A 181 24.99 -11.18 2.93
CA LYS A 181 24.73 -12.56 2.50
C LYS A 181 23.52 -13.18 3.23
N VAL A 182 22.59 -12.37 3.69
CA VAL A 182 21.37 -12.88 4.28
C VAL A 182 20.47 -13.50 3.20
N SER A 183 19.91 -14.68 3.48
CA SER A 183 18.99 -15.33 2.55
C SER A 183 17.65 -14.60 2.48
N ALA A 184 16.90 -14.81 1.40
CA ALA A 184 15.54 -14.28 1.29
C ALA A 184 14.69 -14.66 2.52
N GLY A 185 13.94 -13.70 3.05
CA GLY A 185 13.19 -13.83 4.30
C GLY A 185 14.02 -13.71 5.59
N GLY A 186 15.35 -13.63 5.49
CA GLY A 186 16.20 -13.38 6.64
C GLY A 186 16.28 -11.90 7.01
N THR A 187 16.79 -11.60 8.21
CA THR A 187 16.94 -10.24 8.71
C THR A 187 18.40 -9.92 9.00
N THR A 188 18.80 -8.68 8.77
CA THR A 188 20.12 -8.16 9.10
C THR A 188 20.00 -6.71 9.56
N PRO A 189 20.81 -6.27 10.53
CA PRO A 189 20.80 -4.86 10.92
C PRO A 189 21.25 -3.95 9.78
N ILE A 190 20.58 -2.81 9.65
CA ILE A 190 20.95 -1.73 8.73
C ILE A 190 22.03 -0.88 9.40
N ARG A 191 23.07 -0.54 8.65
CA ARG A 191 24.13 0.36 9.09
C ARG A 191 23.84 1.81 8.68
N ASP A 192 23.32 1.99 7.46
CA ASP A 192 23.03 3.28 6.88
C ASP A 192 21.95 3.16 5.77
N LEU A 193 21.29 4.29 5.42
CA LEU A 193 20.23 4.41 4.41
C LEU A 193 20.53 5.54 3.44
#